data_909f085679c0d8f19bfadd3abac42c4d
#
_entry.id   909f085679c0d8f19bfadd3abac42c4d
#
_cell.length_a   1.000
_cell.length_b   1.000
_cell.length_c   1.000
_cell.angle_alpha   90.00
_cell.angle_beta   90.00
_cell.angle_gamma   90.00
#
_symmetry.space_group_name_H-M   'P 1'
#
loop_
_entity.id
_entity.type
_entity.pdbx_description
1 polymer ?
#
loop_
_entity_poly.entity_id
_entity_poly.type
_entity_poly.pdbx_seq_one_letter_code
_entity_poly.pdbx_strand_id
1 'polypeptide(L)'
;MKKYKETYIIGIDHGYGNMKTANCCFQTGVTVYDKEPIFKDNLLVWNNKYYLIGAEHKEFSADKMLDEDYYVLTLAAIARELNIAKIYSADVLIAAGLPLTWVSEQREEFKQYLIKNETVGFNFKGKDYHIRIVGADVYPQGFATIVNHLSDFSGVNMLCDIGNGTMNIMFVNDKKPNPHRCFTEKFGTHQCMLHIRENLMRIHHAEPPEEMITRVLRFGAADIDGDYLKTVTNTAKEYVADIFRRLREHGYDSKLMKLYIVGGGGCMIRNFAEYDESRITVNDDICATAKGYERMLEMKLIKNGGAL
;
A
#
# COMPACT_ATOMS: atom_id res chain seq x y z
N MET A 1 4.69 7.53 -12.31
CA MET A 1 6.10 7.15 -12.60
C MET A 1 6.96 8.37 -12.88
N LYS A 2 8.26 8.31 -12.57
CA LYS A 2 9.26 9.35 -12.82
C LYS A 2 10.25 8.89 -13.91
N LYS A 3 11.05 9.81 -14.46
CA LYS A 3 12.10 9.47 -15.42
C LYS A 3 13.44 10.02 -14.92
N TYR A 4 14.47 9.18 -14.91
CA TYR A 4 15.85 9.57 -14.66
C TYR A 4 16.70 9.17 -15.86
N LYS A 5 17.23 10.17 -16.59
CA LYS A 5 17.83 9.97 -17.92
C LYS A 5 16.85 9.23 -18.84
N GLU A 6 17.23 8.09 -19.40
CA GLU A 6 16.36 7.29 -20.28
C GLU A 6 15.56 6.20 -19.56
N THR A 7 15.75 6.04 -18.23
CA THR A 7 15.14 4.98 -17.44
C THR A 7 13.92 5.49 -16.66
N TYR A 8 12.87 4.69 -16.61
CA TYR A 8 11.67 4.99 -15.84
C TYR A 8 11.77 4.44 -14.43
N ILE A 9 11.53 5.28 -13.43
CA ILE A 9 11.42 4.88 -12.03
C ILE A 9 9.94 4.60 -11.75
N ILE A 10 9.64 3.38 -11.34
CA ILE A 10 8.28 2.96 -10.99
C ILE A 10 8.24 2.54 -9.52
N GLY A 11 7.52 3.31 -8.72
CA GLY A 11 7.24 2.99 -7.33
C GLY A 11 6.13 1.97 -7.22
N ILE A 12 6.37 0.87 -6.48
CA ILE A 12 5.41 -0.21 -6.31
C ILE A 12 5.26 -0.55 -4.84
N ASP A 13 4.09 -0.30 -4.31
CA ASP A 13 3.69 -0.73 -2.97
C ASP A 13 2.97 -2.08 -3.05
N HIS A 14 3.67 -3.13 -2.63
CA HIS A 14 3.21 -4.51 -2.61
C HIS A 14 2.33 -4.75 -1.36
N GLY A 15 1.15 -4.16 -1.35
CA GLY A 15 0.21 -4.33 -0.24
C GLY A 15 -0.50 -5.69 -0.27
N TYR A 16 -0.98 -6.15 0.88
CA TYR A 16 -1.72 -7.41 0.99
C TYR A 16 -3.12 -7.34 0.36
N GLY A 17 -3.81 -6.23 0.52
CA GLY A 17 -5.13 -6.04 -0.08
C GLY A 17 -5.06 -5.46 -1.48
N ASN A 18 -4.15 -4.52 -1.72
CA ASN A 18 -4.01 -3.85 -3.00
C ASN A 18 -2.55 -3.57 -3.34
N MET A 19 -2.22 -3.82 -4.60
CA MET A 19 -1.02 -3.31 -5.25
C MET A 19 -1.22 -1.85 -5.61
N LYS A 20 -0.23 -1.00 -5.36
CA LYS A 20 -0.32 0.42 -5.68
C LYS A 20 0.95 0.90 -6.38
N THR A 21 0.76 1.78 -7.33
CA THR A 21 1.83 2.53 -7.99
C THR A 21 1.59 4.02 -7.79
N ALA A 22 2.35 4.88 -8.41
CA ALA A 22 2.12 6.32 -8.31
C ALA A 22 0.74 6.75 -8.82
N ASN A 23 0.17 6.02 -9.80
CA ASN A 23 -1.08 6.41 -10.49
C ASN A 23 -2.13 5.30 -10.56
N CYS A 24 -1.83 4.09 -10.07
CA CYS A 24 -2.72 2.94 -10.15
C CYS A 24 -2.88 2.26 -8.79
N CYS A 25 -4.08 1.74 -8.57
CA CYS A 25 -4.39 0.85 -7.44
C CYS A 25 -5.23 -0.30 -7.97
N PHE A 26 -4.87 -1.54 -7.62
CA PHE A 26 -5.61 -2.73 -8.02
C PHE A 26 -5.45 -3.84 -6.97
N GLN A 27 -6.40 -4.74 -6.92
CA GLN A 27 -6.48 -5.80 -5.91
C GLN A 27 -5.29 -6.76 -6.02
N THR A 28 -4.70 -7.12 -4.88
CA THR A 28 -3.65 -8.12 -4.77
C THR A 28 -4.27 -9.51 -4.82
N GLY A 29 -4.31 -10.09 -6.00
CA GLY A 29 -4.82 -11.45 -6.23
C GLY A 29 -4.37 -11.93 -7.59
N VAL A 30 -4.05 -13.21 -7.69
CA VAL A 30 -3.62 -13.86 -8.93
C VAL A 30 -4.26 -15.23 -9.01
N THR A 31 -4.97 -15.48 -10.10
CA THR A 31 -5.44 -16.84 -10.44
C THR A 31 -4.70 -17.31 -11.68
N VAL A 32 -4.08 -18.49 -11.58
CA VAL A 32 -3.26 -19.07 -12.66
C VAL A 32 -4.07 -20.07 -13.46
N TYR A 33 -3.96 -20.00 -14.78
CA TYR A 33 -4.60 -20.92 -15.73
C TYR A 33 -3.57 -21.50 -16.70
N ASP A 34 -3.67 -22.80 -16.98
CA ASP A 34 -2.85 -23.48 -17.99
C ASP A 34 -3.38 -23.25 -19.42
N LYS A 35 -4.64 -22.82 -19.54
CA LYS A 35 -5.30 -22.50 -20.81
C LYS A 35 -5.91 -21.12 -20.74
N GLU A 36 -6.02 -20.46 -21.89
CA GLU A 36 -6.57 -19.13 -21.97
C GLU A 36 -8.00 -19.05 -21.40
N PRO A 37 -8.25 -18.22 -20.37
CA PRO A 37 -9.57 -18.08 -19.77
C PRO A 37 -10.53 -17.32 -20.68
N ILE A 38 -11.85 -17.52 -20.47
CA ILE A 38 -12.89 -16.82 -21.22
C ILE A 38 -12.90 -15.32 -20.90
N PHE A 39 -12.75 -14.95 -19.62
CA PHE A 39 -12.70 -13.56 -19.16
C PHE A 39 -11.27 -13.07 -19.15
N LYS A 40 -10.98 -11.98 -19.90
CA LYS A 40 -9.61 -11.49 -20.16
C LYS A 40 -9.34 -10.07 -19.62
N ASP A 41 -10.25 -9.49 -18.85
CA ASP A 41 -10.20 -8.08 -18.48
C ASP A 41 -8.90 -7.62 -17.80
N ASN A 42 -8.25 -8.47 -17.04
CA ASN A 42 -6.95 -8.19 -16.42
C ASN A 42 -5.98 -9.36 -16.63
N LEU A 43 -6.04 -9.97 -17.81
CA LEU A 43 -5.20 -11.10 -18.17
C LEU A 43 -3.77 -10.65 -18.42
N LEU A 44 -2.82 -11.29 -17.74
CA LEU A 44 -1.40 -11.23 -18.00
C LEU A 44 -0.95 -12.59 -18.54
N VAL A 45 -0.21 -12.59 -19.65
CA VAL A 45 0.37 -13.81 -20.23
C VAL A 45 1.88 -13.70 -20.16
N TRP A 46 2.51 -14.65 -19.47
CA TRP A 46 3.95 -14.72 -19.30
C TRP A 46 4.40 -16.18 -19.15
N ASN A 47 5.51 -16.55 -19.78
CA ASN A 47 6.06 -17.90 -19.77
C ASN A 47 5.03 -19.00 -20.12
N ASN A 48 4.19 -18.74 -21.14
CA ASN A 48 3.11 -19.64 -21.59
C ASN A 48 2.06 -19.96 -20.52
N LYS A 49 1.96 -19.16 -19.47
CA LYS A 49 0.89 -19.25 -18.46
C LYS A 49 0.01 -18.01 -18.53
N TYR A 50 -1.21 -18.18 -18.07
CA TYR A 50 -2.24 -17.14 -18.03
C TYR A 50 -2.53 -16.78 -16.60
N TYR A 51 -2.38 -15.50 -16.24
CA TYR A 51 -2.57 -14.98 -14.91
C TYR A 51 -3.69 -13.94 -14.91
N LEU A 52 -4.79 -14.22 -14.24
CA LEU A 52 -5.87 -13.25 -14.06
C LEU A 52 -5.58 -12.41 -12.82
N ILE A 53 -5.32 -11.12 -13.03
CA ILE A 53 -4.91 -10.19 -11.99
C ILE A 53 -6.12 -9.56 -11.31
N GLY A 54 -6.14 -9.56 -9.97
CA GLY A 54 -7.21 -8.96 -9.17
C GLY A 54 -8.42 -9.87 -8.99
N ALA A 55 -8.33 -11.14 -9.39
CA ALA A 55 -9.31 -12.17 -9.06
C ALA A 55 -8.88 -12.83 -7.75
N GLU A 56 -9.77 -12.91 -6.79
CA GLU A 56 -9.54 -13.44 -5.45
C GLU A 56 -8.57 -12.60 -4.59
N HIS A 57 -8.74 -12.66 -3.26
CA HIS A 57 -7.81 -12.05 -2.31
C HIS A 57 -6.69 -13.03 -2.00
N LYS A 58 -5.46 -12.58 -2.11
CA LYS A 58 -4.32 -13.37 -1.62
C LYS A 58 -4.33 -13.38 -0.09
N GLU A 59 -4.16 -14.57 0.50
CA GLU A 59 -3.98 -14.69 1.94
C GLU A 59 -2.70 -13.96 2.41
N PHE A 60 -2.74 -13.48 3.64
CA PHE A 60 -1.57 -12.84 4.25
C PHE A 60 -0.42 -13.84 4.36
N SER A 61 0.69 -13.56 3.68
CA SER A 61 1.97 -14.24 3.88
C SER A 61 3.02 -13.25 4.37
N ALA A 62 3.77 -13.62 5.39
CA ALA A 62 4.89 -12.83 5.88
C ALA A 62 6.06 -12.81 4.88
N ASP A 63 6.14 -13.80 3.99
CA ASP A 63 7.14 -13.89 2.95
C ASP A 63 6.49 -13.66 1.56
N LYS A 64 6.83 -12.53 0.95
CA LYS A 64 6.34 -12.15 -0.39
C LYS A 64 7.06 -12.86 -1.53
N MET A 65 8.08 -13.64 -1.24
CA MET A 65 8.95 -14.30 -2.22
C MET A 65 8.67 -15.79 -2.37
N LEU A 66 7.74 -16.34 -1.54
CA LEU A 66 7.41 -17.77 -1.53
C LEU A 66 6.88 -18.31 -2.87
N ASP A 67 6.27 -17.44 -3.67
CA ASP A 67 5.69 -17.81 -4.96
C ASP A 67 5.95 -16.73 -6.04
N GLU A 68 5.50 -16.98 -7.27
CA GLU A 68 5.66 -16.03 -8.38
C GLU A 68 4.61 -14.92 -8.39
N ASP A 69 3.60 -14.95 -7.54
CA ASP A 69 2.46 -14.03 -7.63
C ASP A 69 2.87 -12.57 -7.50
N TYR A 70 3.70 -12.24 -6.49
CA TYR A 70 4.17 -10.86 -6.33
C TYR A 70 5.07 -10.39 -7.50
N TYR A 71 5.77 -11.31 -8.17
CA TYR A 71 6.50 -10.96 -9.37
C TYR A 71 5.56 -10.66 -10.54
N VAL A 72 4.56 -11.49 -10.76
CA VAL A 72 3.51 -11.29 -11.78
C VAL A 72 2.73 -10.00 -11.50
N LEU A 73 2.38 -9.73 -10.23
CA LEU A 73 1.77 -8.48 -9.80
C LEU A 73 2.68 -7.27 -10.06
N THR A 74 4.00 -7.42 -9.91
CA THR A 74 4.98 -6.38 -10.26
C THR A 74 4.96 -6.11 -11.75
N LEU A 75 4.95 -7.13 -12.61
CA LEU A 75 4.82 -6.95 -14.06
C LEU A 75 3.52 -6.24 -14.44
N ALA A 76 2.40 -6.62 -13.82
CA ALA A 76 1.11 -5.95 -14.03
C ALA A 76 1.12 -4.49 -13.57
N ALA A 77 1.81 -4.17 -12.46
CA ALA A 77 1.98 -2.80 -11.96
C ALA A 77 2.81 -1.94 -12.94
N ILE A 78 3.91 -2.48 -13.44
CA ILE A 78 4.77 -1.83 -14.45
C ILE A 78 3.95 -1.57 -15.73
N ALA A 79 3.24 -2.58 -16.23
CA ALA A 79 2.42 -2.43 -17.44
C ALA A 79 1.36 -1.35 -17.30
N ARG A 80 0.70 -1.25 -16.14
CA ARG A 80 -0.31 -0.21 -15.88
C ARG A 80 0.29 1.20 -15.91
N GLU A 81 1.43 1.40 -15.28
CA GLU A 81 2.13 2.70 -15.29
C GLU A 81 2.60 3.08 -16.69
N LEU A 82 3.25 2.17 -17.41
CA LEU A 82 3.72 2.41 -18.77
C LEU A 82 2.57 2.65 -19.76
N ASN A 83 1.43 1.97 -19.58
CA ASN A 83 0.26 2.15 -20.42
C ASN A 83 -0.35 3.56 -20.32
N ILE A 84 -0.28 4.23 -19.16
CA ILE A 84 -0.75 5.62 -19.00
C ILE A 84 0.00 6.54 -19.98
N ALA A 85 1.30 6.31 -20.15
CA ALA A 85 2.15 7.05 -21.10
C ALA A 85 2.19 6.43 -22.50
N LYS A 86 1.43 5.33 -22.75
CA LYS A 86 1.42 4.56 -24.02
C LYS A 86 2.81 4.06 -24.42
N ILE A 87 3.59 3.62 -23.43
CA ILE A 87 4.93 3.06 -23.57
C ILE A 87 4.84 1.54 -23.44
N TYR A 88 5.44 0.81 -24.37
CA TYR A 88 5.38 -0.65 -24.41
C TYR A 88 6.77 -1.32 -24.39
N SER A 89 7.83 -0.49 -24.53
CA SER A 89 9.22 -0.93 -24.38
C SER A 89 9.99 0.11 -23.58
N ALA A 90 10.66 -0.31 -22.49
CA ALA A 90 11.33 0.62 -21.58
C ALA A 90 12.39 -0.05 -20.70
N ASP A 91 13.39 0.73 -20.32
CA ASP A 91 14.25 0.45 -19.18
C ASP A 91 13.56 0.91 -17.90
N VAL A 92 13.47 0.03 -16.89
CA VAL A 92 12.72 0.27 -15.66
C VAL A 92 13.61 0.05 -14.44
N LEU A 93 13.57 1.01 -13.53
CA LEU A 93 14.06 0.90 -12.16
C LEU A 93 12.87 0.73 -11.21
N ILE A 94 12.87 -0.33 -10.41
CA ILE A 94 11.80 -0.60 -9.45
C ILE A 94 12.16 0.02 -8.10
N ALA A 95 11.26 0.86 -7.58
CA ALA A 95 11.32 1.36 -6.21
C ALA A 95 10.22 0.68 -5.41
N ALA A 96 10.57 -0.25 -4.52
CA ALA A 96 9.62 -1.03 -3.75
C ALA A 96 9.80 -0.82 -2.24
N GLY A 97 8.99 -1.46 -1.41
CA GLY A 97 9.14 -1.38 0.02
C GLY A 97 8.67 -2.59 0.79
N LEU A 98 9.20 -2.69 2.01
CA LEU A 98 8.84 -3.69 3.00
C LEU A 98 8.43 -3.00 4.31
N PRO A 99 7.62 -3.67 5.15
CA PRO A 99 7.39 -3.22 6.52
C PRO A 99 8.71 -2.92 7.21
N LEU A 100 8.74 -1.86 8.01
CA LEU A 100 9.98 -1.34 8.57
C LEU A 100 10.78 -2.40 9.34
N THR A 101 10.09 -3.29 10.08
CA THR A 101 10.71 -4.37 10.85
C THR A 101 11.35 -5.45 9.98
N TRP A 102 10.99 -5.56 8.70
CA TRP A 102 11.49 -6.59 7.78
C TRP A 102 12.57 -6.08 6.83
N VAL A 103 12.67 -4.75 6.66
CA VAL A 103 13.63 -4.15 5.71
C VAL A 103 15.07 -4.59 6.00
N SER A 104 15.47 -4.68 7.28
CA SER A 104 16.83 -5.06 7.66
C SER A 104 17.18 -6.49 7.27
N GLU A 105 16.22 -7.40 7.27
CA GLU A 105 16.46 -8.83 7.06
C GLU A 105 16.16 -9.27 5.62
N GLN A 106 15.10 -8.74 5.01
CA GLN A 106 14.59 -9.22 3.72
C GLN A 106 14.92 -8.29 2.55
N ARG A 107 15.56 -7.15 2.77
CA ARG A 107 15.78 -6.13 1.74
C ARG A 107 16.49 -6.66 0.51
N GLU A 108 17.64 -7.30 0.69
CA GLU A 108 18.47 -7.76 -0.43
C GLU A 108 17.82 -8.94 -1.15
N GLU A 109 17.20 -9.84 -0.41
CA GLU A 109 16.49 -10.97 -0.99
C GLU A 109 15.29 -10.50 -1.82
N PHE A 110 14.48 -9.58 -1.30
CA PHE A 110 13.36 -9.02 -2.05
C PHE A 110 13.82 -8.23 -3.28
N LYS A 111 14.93 -7.50 -3.18
CA LYS A 111 15.56 -6.84 -4.32
C LYS A 111 15.95 -7.84 -5.41
N GLN A 112 16.62 -8.94 -5.06
CA GLN A 112 17.00 -9.99 -6.00
C GLN A 112 15.79 -10.67 -6.64
N TYR A 113 14.73 -10.90 -5.85
CA TYR A 113 13.47 -11.42 -6.36
C TYR A 113 12.85 -10.51 -7.43
N LEU A 114 12.85 -9.19 -7.23
CA LEU A 114 12.30 -8.22 -8.17
C LEU A 114 13.09 -8.13 -9.49
N ILE A 115 14.40 -8.34 -9.45
CA ILE A 115 15.30 -8.26 -10.62
C ILE A 115 15.70 -9.63 -11.19
N LYS A 116 15.03 -10.72 -10.77
CA LYS A 116 15.39 -12.09 -11.17
C LYS A 116 15.42 -12.33 -12.68
N ASN A 117 14.70 -11.51 -13.45
CA ASN A 117 14.76 -11.50 -14.91
C ASN A 117 15.11 -10.09 -15.39
N GLU A 118 16.29 -9.92 -15.98
CA GLU A 118 16.74 -8.61 -16.50
C GLU A 118 15.85 -8.13 -17.65
N THR A 119 15.55 -9.00 -18.60
CA THR A 119 14.68 -8.69 -19.75
C THR A 119 13.43 -9.56 -19.70
N VAL A 120 12.26 -8.93 -19.76
CA VAL A 120 10.97 -9.61 -19.68
C VAL A 120 10.06 -9.16 -20.81
N GLY A 121 9.61 -10.14 -21.62
CA GLY A 121 8.52 -9.98 -22.57
C GLY A 121 7.25 -10.61 -22.00
N PHE A 122 6.15 -9.88 -21.99
CA PHE A 122 4.85 -10.39 -21.53
C PHE A 122 3.70 -9.62 -22.20
N ASN A 123 2.52 -10.23 -22.25
CA ASN A 123 1.30 -9.56 -22.70
C ASN A 123 0.44 -9.18 -21.51
N PHE A 124 -0.07 -7.98 -21.47
CA PHE A 124 -1.04 -7.55 -20.48
C PHE A 124 -2.20 -6.81 -21.14
N LYS A 125 -3.43 -7.31 -20.93
CA LYS A 125 -4.66 -6.77 -21.52
C LYS A 125 -4.58 -6.63 -23.05
N GLY A 126 -4.01 -7.64 -23.72
CA GLY A 126 -3.85 -7.70 -25.17
C GLY A 126 -2.75 -6.80 -25.74
N LYS A 127 -1.87 -6.23 -24.90
CA LYS A 127 -0.73 -5.42 -25.33
C LYS A 127 0.57 -6.08 -24.95
N ASP A 128 1.51 -6.16 -25.89
CA ASP A 128 2.83 -6.73 -25.66
C ASP A 128 3.77 -5.70 -25.05
N TYR A 129 4.44 -6.08 -23.97
CA TYR A 129 5.43 -5.29 -23.25
C TYR A 129 6.79 -5.96 -23.37
N HIS A 130 7.83 -5.16 -23.63
CA HIS A 130 9.23 -5.55 -23.61
C HIS A 130 9.98 -4.62 -22.67
N ILE A 131 10.27 -5.08 -21.47
CA ILE A 131 10.91 -4.27 -20.45
C ILE A 131 12.29 -4.83 -20.10
N ARG A 132 13.24 -3.93 -19.79
CA ARG A 132 14.48 -4.27 -19.14
C ARG A 132 14.49 -3.72 -17.73
N ILE A 133 14.52 -4.61 -16.73
CA ILE A 133 14.61 -4.23 -15.32
C ILE A 133 16.09 -4.00 -15.00
N VAL A 134 16.51 -2.74 -15.03
CA VAL A 134 17.92 -2.36 -14.86
C VAL A 134 18.35 -2.30 -13.39
N GLY A 135 17.42 -2.46 -12.46
CA GLY A 135 17.68 -2.55 -11.04
C GLY A 135 16.46 -2.33 -10.18
N ALA A 136 16.64 -2.55 -8.89
CA ALA A 136 15.62 -2.26 -7.88
C ALA A 136 16.25 -1.68 -6.62
N ASP A 137 15.48 -0.92 -5.85
CA ASP A 137 15.81 -0.59 -4.46
C ASP A 137 14.58 -0.73 -3.57
N VAL A 138 14.81 -1.04 -2.29
CA VAL A 138 13.75 -1.37 -1.34
C VAL A 138 13.83 -0.43 -0.13
N TYR A 139 12.71 0.15 0.24
CA TYR A 139 12.57 1.19 1.25
C TYR A 139 11.62 0.79 2.39
N PRO A 140 11.72 1.40 3.56
CA PRO A 140 10.75 1.20 4.63
C PRO A 140 9.38 1.75 4.24
N GLN A 141 8.33 0.93 4.35
CA GLN A 141 6.95 1.39 4.26
C GLN A 141 6.65 2.45 5.34
N GLY A 142 5.65 3.27 5.10
CA GLY A 142 5.29 4.36 6.01
C GLY A 142 6.18 5.58 5.85
N PHE A 143 7.50 5.48 6.12
CA PHE A 143 8.42 6.62 6.00
C PHE A 143 8.44 7.24 4.61
N ALA A 144 8.32 6.43 3.57
CA ALA A 144 8.28 6.91 2.19
C ALA A 144 7.14 7.92 1.94
N THR A 145 6.00 7.77 2.64
CA THR A 145 4.83 8.66 2.47
C THR A 145 5.11 10.09 2.86
N ILE A 146 6.03 10.31 3.79
CA ILE A 146 6.34 11.63 4.34
C ILE A 146 7.59 12.28 3.73
N VAL A 147 8.29 11.59 2.83
CA VAL A 147 9.57 12.11 2.26
C VAL A 147 9.41 13.48 1.59
N ASN A 148 8.28 13.73 0.95
CA ASN A 148 7.99 15.03 0.34
C ASN A 148 7.59 16.12 1.36
N HIS A 149 7.30 15.74 2.60
CA HIS A 149 6.81 16.62 3.68
C HIS A 149 7.76 16.65 4.87
N LEU A 150 9.00 16.19 4.71
CA LEU A 150 9.97 16.13 5.81
C LEU A 150 10.26 17.51 6.44
N SER A 151 10.04 18.61 5.72
CA SER A 151 10.13 19.98 6.28
C SER A 151 9.23 20.18 7.49
N ASP A 152 8.10 19.49 7.53
CA ASP A 152 7.05 19.67 8.53
C ASP A 152 7.34 18.90 9.84
N PHE A 153 8.37 18.04 9.82
CA PHE A 153 8.75 17.14 10.91
C PHE A 153 9.90 17.69 11.75
N SER A 154 9.71 18.88 12.35
CA SER A 154 10.64 19.38 13.37
C SER A 154 10.31 18.79 14.75
N GLY A 155 11.34 18.52 15.55
CA GLY A 155 11.19 17.90 16.86
C GLY A 155 10.73 16.44 16.79
N VAL A 156 9.98 15.99 17.80
CA VAL A 156 9.45 14.63 17.90
C VAL A 156 8.04 14.57 17.33
N ASN A 157 7.83 13.68 16.38
CA ASN A 157 6.54 13.43 15.75
C ASN A 157 6.28 11.92 15.66
N MET A 158 5.01 11.55 15.51
CA MET A 158 4.61 10.17 15.26
C MET A 158 4.00 10.05 13.87
N LEU A 159 4.41 9.02 13.15
CA LEU A 159 3.81 8.56 11.90
C LEU A 159 3.03 7.28 12.17
N CYS A 160 1.80 7.22 11.70
CA CYS A 160 0.95 6.03 11.76
C CYS A 160 0.48 5.68 10.35
N ASP A 161 0.95 4.55 9.82
CA ASP A 161 0.51 4.01 8.53
C ASP A 161 -0.51 2.90 8.76
N ILE A 162 -1.76 3.18 8.43
CA ILE A 162 -2.89 2.24 8.59
C ILE A 162 -3.16 1.57 7.25
N GLY A 163 -2.63 0.35 7.10
CA GLY A 163 -2.87 -0.50 5.93
C GLY A 163 -4.14 -1.34 6.04
N ASN A 164 -4.28 -2.32 5.13
CA ASN A 164 -5.39 -3.26 5.18
C ASN A 164 -5.26 -4.22 6.37
N GLY A 165 -4.11 -4.85 6.55
CA GLY A 165 -3.88 -5.86 7.60
C GLY A 165 -3.17 -5.34 8.84
N THR A 166 -2.40 -4.27 8.73
CA THR A 166 -1.50 -3.79 9.79
C THR A 166 -1.59 -2.28 10.00
N MET A 167 -1.25 -1.87 11.20
CA MET A 167 -0.95 -0.50 11.59
C MET A 167 0.54 -0.43 11.95
N ASN A 168 1.30 0.38 11.21
CA ASN A 168 2.71 0.60 11.45
C ASN A 168 2.91 1.97 12.11
N ILE A 169 3.58 2.00 13.24
CA ILE A 169 3.84 3.20 14.04
C ILE A 169 5.33 3.48 14.02
N MET A 170 5.71 4.72 13.78
CA MET A 170 7.10 5.14 13.71
C MET A 170 7.25 6.52 14.35
N PHE A 171 8.26 6.68 15.19
CA PHE A 171 8.69 8.00 15.63
C PHE A 171 9.65 8.63 14.63
N VAL A 172 9.42 9.91 14.34
CA VAL A 172 10.26 10.72 13.45
C VAL A 172 10.80 11.88 14.25
N ASN A 173 12.11 11.88 14.51
CA ASN A 173 12.80 12.91 15.27
C ASN A 173 13.62 13.78 14.32
N ASP A 174 13.32 15.08 14.27
CA ASP A 174 14.02 16.04 13.40
C ASP A 174 14.24 15.49 11.98
N LYS A 175 13.13 15.10 11.33
CA LYS A 175 13.09 14.58 9.93
C LYS A 175 13.73 13.20 9.73
N LYS A 176 14.16 12.51 10.79
CA LYS A 176 14.78 11.20 10.71
C LYS A 176 13.92 10.15 11.42
N PRO A 177 13.72 8.96 10.81
CA PRO A 177 13.04 7.87 11.48
C PRO A 177 13.86 7.39 12.66
N ASN A 178 13.20 7.05 13.77
CA ASN A 178 13.84 6.44 14.92
C ASN A 178 13.65 4.91 14.86
N PRO A 179 14.68 4.14 14.46
CA PRO A 179 14.54 2.69 14.26
C PRO A 179 14.23 1.91 15.53
N HIS A 180 14.55 2.49 16.71
CA HIS A 180 14.27 1.86 18.01
C HIS A 180 12.86 2.12 18.54
N ARG A 181 12.10 3.00 17.86
CA ARG A 181 10.72 3.35 18.21
C ARG A 181 9.79 3.14 17.02
N CYS A 182 9.78 1.89 16.53
CA CYS A 182 8.94 1.45 15.43
C CYS A 182 8.19 0.20 15.86
N PHE A 183 6.89 0.17 15.60
CA PHE A 183 6.00 -0.88 16.04
C PHE A 183 5.08 -1.27 14.88
N THR A 184 4.73 -2.55 14.80
CA THR A 184 3.75 -3.07 13.84
C THR A 184 2.70 -3.85 14.62
N GLU A 185 1.44 -3.48 14.45
CA GLU A 185 0.31 -4.18 15.03
C GLU A 185 -0.59 -4.75 13.94
N LYS A 186 -1.18 -5.91 14.20
CA LYS A 186 -2.21 -6.51 13.34
C LYS A 186 -3.55 -5.78 13.58
N PHE A 187 -3.63 -4.51 13.20
CA PHE A 187 -4.73 -3.62 13.49
C PHE A 187 -4.98 -2.66 12.30
N GLY A 188 -5.39 -3.22 11.16
CA GLY A 188 -5.66 -2.49 9.92
C GLY A 188 -7.16 -2.37 9.62
N THR A 189 -7.49 -1.92 8.41
CA THR A 189 -8.90 -1.73 7.99
C THR A 189 -9.69 -3.04 7.91
N HIS A 190 -9.02 -4.15 7.62
CA HIS A 190 -9.66 -5.47 7.56
C HIS A 190 -10.21 -5.91 8.92
N GLN A 191 -9.49 -5.66 10.01
CA GLN A 191 -9.97 -5.97 11.36
C GLN A 191 -11.20 -5.14 11.72
N CYS A 192 -11.24 -3.87 11.32
CA CYS A 192 -12.44 -3.03 11.46
C CYS A 192 -13.64 -3.65 10.71
N MET A 193 -13.42 -4.08 9.48
CA MET A 193 -14.46 -4.72 8.67
C MET A 193 -15.00 -6.00 9.33
N LEU A 194 -14.12 -6.84 9.90
CA LEU A 194 -14.54 -8.05 10.62
C LEU A 194 -15.41 -7.71 11.83
N HIS A 195 -15.05 -6.71 12.64
CA HIS A 195 -15.87 -6.26 13.78
C HIS A 195 -17.23 -5.73 13.33
N ILE A 196 -17.29 -5.02 12.20
CA ILE A 196 -18.55 -4.54 11.63
C ILE A 196 -19.43 -5.72 11.20
N ARG A 197 -18.87 -6.73 10.51
CA ARG A 197 -19.60 -7.93 10.11
C ARG A 197 -20.16 -8.68 11.31
N GLU A 198 -19.35 -8.88 12.35
CA GLU A 198 -19.78 -9.50 13.61
C GLU A 198 -20.95 -8.74 14.25
N ASN A 199 -20.88 -7.42 14.34
CA ASN A 199 -21.93 -6.60 14.94
C ASN A 199 -23.22 -6.60 14.11
N LEU A 200 -23.14 -6.53 12.78
CA LEU A 200 -24.31 -6.64 11.91
C LEU A 200 -24.95 -8.03 12.00
N MET A 201 -24.16 -9.10 12.06
CA MET A 201 -24.68 -10.44 12.26
C MET A 201 -25.36 -10.58 13.63
N ARG A 202 -24.73 -10.08 14.68
CA ARG A 202 -25.25 -10.17 16.05
C ARG A 202 -26.55 -9.36 16.28
N ILE A 203 -26.64 -8.16 15.70
CA ILE A 203 -27.75 -7.21 15.96
C ILE A 203 -28.87 -7.38 14.95
N HIS A 204 -28.53 -7.58 13.68
CA HIS A 204 -29.49 -7.57 12.58
C HIS A 204 -29.63 -8.91 11.87
N HIS A 205 -28.86 -9.95 12.29
CA HIS A 205 -28.83 -11.26 11.65
C HIS A 205 -28.54 -11.18 10.13
N ALA A 206 -27.70 -10.18 9.74
CA ALA A 206 -27.37 -9.88 8.34
C ALA A 206 -25.88 -10.03 8.07
N GLU A 207 -25.55 -10.61 6.92
CA GLU A 207 -24.19 -10.68 6.40
C GLU A 207 -24.06 -9.74 5.18
N PRO A 208 -23.55 -8.52 5.38
CA PRO A 208 -23.46 -7.54 4.31
C PRO A 208 -22.31 -7.87 3.34
N PRO A 209 -22.44 -7.49 2.06
CA PRO A 209 -21.33 -7.52 1.11
C PRO A 209 -20.16 -6.64 1.61
N GLU A 210 -18.93 -7.10 1.36
CA GLU A 210 -17.71 -6.38 1.76
C GLU A 210 -17.63 -4.98 1.14
N GLU A 211 -18.06 -4.85 -0.11
CA GLU A 211 -18.06 -3.57 -0.83
C GLU A 211 -18.93 -2.51 -0.14
N MET A 212 -20.02 -2.94 0.46
CA MET A 212 -20.92 -2.03 1.20
C MET A 212 -20.21 -1.47 2.44
N ILE A 213 -19.61 -2.33 3.26
CA ILE A 213 -18.84 -1.91 4.43
C ILE A 213 -17.68 -0.99 4.01
N THR A 214 -16.92 -1.41 3.00
CA THR A 214 -15.80 -0.64 2.47
C THR A 214 -16.24 0.75 2.01
N ARG A 215 -17.41 0.86 1.38
CA ARG A 215 -17.98 2.15 0.96
C ARG A 215 -18.26 3.06 2.15
N VAL A 216 -18.89 2.54 3.22
CA VAL A 216 -19.13 3.32 4.45
C VAL A 216 -17.82 3.74 5.10
N LEU A 217 -16.84 2.85 5.23
CA LEU A 217 -15.55 3.18 5.83
C LEU A 217 -14.82 4.27 5.04
N ARG A 218 -14.89 4.22 3.71
CA ARG A 218 -14.18 5.15 2.82
C ARG A 218 -14.84 6.52 2.71
N PHE A 219 -16.17 6.57 2.67
CA PHE A 219 -16.93 7.79 2.39
C PHE A 219 -17.75 8.31 3.56
N GLY A 220 -17.79 7.58 4.67
CA GLY A 220 -18.62 7.91 5.84
C GLY A 220 -20.11 7.62 5.66
N ALA A 221 -20.54 7.19 4.45
CA ALA A 221 -21.93 6.96 4.11
C ALA A 221 -22.08 5.91 3.00
N ALA A 222 -23.25 5.28 2.94
CA ALA A 222 -23.71 4.46 1.82
C ALA A 222 -25.24 4.53 1.76
N ASP A 223 -25.83 4.17 0.60
CA ASP A 223 -27.29 4.04 0.44
C ASP A 223 -27.71 2.66 0.95
N ILE A 224 -27.95 2.59 2.28
CA ILE A 224 -28.37 1.39 3.00
C ILE A 224 -29.35 1.79 4.09
N ASP A 225 -30.05 0.80 4.65
CA ASP A 225 -30.93 0.99 5.80
C ASP A 225 -30.27 1.78 6.93
N GLY A 226 -31.04 2.68 7.56
CA GLY A 226 -30.54 3.62 8.58
C GLY A 226 -30.01 2.93 9.84
N ASP A 227 -30.61 1.83 10.28
CA ASP A 227 -30.17 1.08 11.46
C ASP A 227 -28.88 0.31 11.16
N TYR A 228 -28.74 -0.20 9.93
CA TYR A 228 -27.49 -0.81 9.47
C TYR A 228 -26.36 0.22 9.41
N LEU A 229 -26.62 1.38 8.78
CA LEU A 229 -25.63 2.46 8.70
C LEU A 229 -25.19 2.94 10.09
N LYS A 230 -26.13 3.04 11.04
CA LYS A 230 -25.84 3.39 12.43
C LYS A 230 -24.94 2.37 13.12
N THR A 231 -25.21 1.08 12.92
CA THR A 231 -24.38 0.00 13.48
C THR A 231 -22.98 0.03 12.90
N VAL A 232 -22.83 0.17 11.58
CA VAL A 232 -21.53 0.30 10.92
C VAL A 232 -20.76 1.51 11.44
N THR A 233 -21.41 2.66 11.49
CA THR A 233 -20.80 3.93 11.95
C THR A 233 -20.34 3.86 13.40
N ASN A 234 -21.16 3.31 14.30
CA ASN A 234 -20.79 3.19 15.70
C ASN A 234 -19.61 2.24 15.89
N THR A 235 -19.61 1.09 15.22
CA THR A 235 -18.51 0.13 15.28
C THR A 235 -17.22 0.76 14.73
N ALA A 236 -17.30 1.52 13.62
CA ALA A 236 -16.14 2.23 13.06
C ALA A 236 -15.61 3.29 14.03
N LYS A 237 -16.46 4.04 14.72
CA LYS A 237 -16.06 5.02 15.76
C LYS A 237 -15.34 4.36 16.92
N GLU A 238 -15.87 3.24 17.43
CA GLU A 238 -15.22 2.46 18.50
C GLU A 238 -13.85 1.96 18.06
N TYR A 239 -13.75 1.43 16.84
CA TYR A 239 -12.48 0.96 16.27
C TYR A 239 -11.45 2.08 16.14
N VAL A 240 -11.86 3.25 15.68
CA VAL A 240 -11.01 4.45 15.57
C VAL A 240 -10.55 4.94 16.95
N ALA A 241 -11.43 4.91 17.96
CA ALA A 241 -11.05 5.22 19.33
C ALA A 241 -9.97 4.25 19.87
N ASP A 242 -10.07 2.97 19.50
CA ASP A 242 -9.06 1.96 19.82
C ASP A 242 -7.72 2.20 19.11
N ILE A 243 -7.72 2.69 17.86
CA ILE A 243 -6.50 3.14 17.18
C ILE A 243 -5.80 4.21 18.05
N PHE A 244 -6.50 5.25 18.44
CA PHE A 244 -5.93 6.30 19.28
C PHE A 244 -5.49 5.81 20.66
N ARG A 245 -6.19 4.85 21.26
CA ARG A 245 -5.77 4.21 22.52
C ARG A 245 -4.42 3.51 22.33
N ARG A 246 -4.25 2.70 21.28
CA ARG A 246 -3.00 2.02 20.96
C ARG A 246 -1.86 2.99 20.67
N LEU A 247 -2.12 4.07 19.94
CA LEU A 247 -1.11 5.11 19.71
C LEU A 247 -0.61 5.70 21.04
N ARG A 248 -1.50 5.94 22.02
CA ARG A 248 -1.10 6.40 23.36
C ARG A 248 -0.31 5.34 24.14
N GLU A 249 -0.66 4.06 24.03
CA GLU A 249 0.11 2.95 24.62
C GLU A 249 1.54 2.91 24.06
N HIS A 250 1.73 3.28 22.78
CA HIS A 250 3.05 3.46 22.16
C HIS A 250 3.70 4.81 22.44
N GLY A 251 3.10 5.64 23.28
CA GLY A 251 3.69 6.90 23.74
C GLY A 251 3.33 8.12 22.90
N TYR A 252 2.23 8.08 22.13
CA TYR A 252 1.66 9.28 21.53
C TYR A 252 1.09 10.22 22.60
N ASP A 253 1.51 11.48 22.56
CA ASP A 253 0.93 12.55 23.36
C ASP A 253 0.65 13.75 22.43
N SER A 254 -0.62 14.10 22.26
CA SER A 254 -1.07 15.17 21.37
C SER A 254 -0.58 16.56 21.82
N LYS A 255 -0.21 16.73 23.09
CA LYS A 255 0.34 18.00 23.61
C LYS A 255 1.81 18.17 23.27
N LEU A 256 2.55 17.07 23.12
CA LEU A 256 3.99 17.08 22.93
C LEU A 256 4.41 16.90 21.48
N MET A 257 3.64 16.18 20.65
CA MET A 257 4.02 15.84 19.28
C MET A 257 2.86 15.95 18.30
N LYS A 258 3.19 16.07 17.03
CA LYS A 258 2.22 15.93 15.93
C LYS A 258 2.10 14.47 15.51
N LEU A 259 0.91 14.12 15.00
CA LEU A 259 0.62 12.80 14.44
C LEU A 259 0.33 12.93 12.95
N TYR A 260 1.01 12.13 12.15
CA TYR A 260 0.77 12.00 10.73
C TYR A 260 0.18 10.62 10.46
N ILE A 261 -1.04 10.60 9.95
CA ILE A 261 -1.76 9.38 9.60
C ILE A 261 -1.73 9.24 8.09
N VAL A 262 -1.30 8.07 7.62
CA VAL A 262 -1.15 7.75 6.20
C VAL A 262 -1.74 6.37 5.92
N GLY A 263 -1.80 5.99 4.65
CA GLY A 263 -2.35 4.71 4.23
C GLY A 263 -3.86 4.73 4.02
N GLY A 264 -4.39 3.62 3.50
CA GLY A 264 -5.80 3.50 3.14
C GLY A 264 -6.77 3.63 4.32
N GLY A 265 -6.30 3.38 5.54
CA GLY A 265 -7.11 3.55 6.76
C GLY A 265 -7.25 5.00 7.24
N GLY A 266 -6.52 5.95 6.65
CA GLY A 266 -6.67 7.38 6.95
C GLY A 266 -8.09 7.90 6.74
N CYS A 267 -8.82 7.35 5.75
CA CYS A 267 -10.21 7.71 5.52
C CYS A 267 -11.13 7.38 6.74
N MET A 268 -10.85 6.31 7.48
CA MET A 268 -11.62 5.99 8.69
C MET A 268 -11.40 7.05 9.78
N ILE A 269 -10.17 7.49 9.96
CA ILE A 269 -9.88 8.57 10.93
C ILE A 269 -10.63 9.83 10.55
N ARG A 270 -10.56 10.24 9.28
CA ARG A 270 -11.26 11.45 8.80
C ARG A 270 -12.77 11.34 8.95
N ASN A 271 -13.37 10.17 8.72
CA ASN A 271 -14.82 10.01 8.72
C ASN A 271 -15.41 9.76 10.13
N PHE A 272 -14.61 9.18 11.04
CA PHE A 272 -15.17 8.64 12.30
C PHE A 272 -14.45 9.14 13.57
N ALA A 273 -13.34 9.91 13.45
CA ALA A 273 -12.68 10.52 14.60
C ALA A 273 -13.03 12.01 14.73
N GLU A 274 -13.03 12.48 15.97
CA GLU A 274 -12.89 13.90 16.29
C GLU A 274 -11.42 14.14 16.66
N TYR A 275 -10.73 15.07 15.99
CA TYR A 275 -9.32 15.37 16.24
C TYR A 275 -8.97 16.82 15.93
N ASP A 276 -7.88 17.29 16.54
CA ASP A 276 -7.32 18.63 16.31
C ASP A 276 -6.46 18.63 15.03
N GLU A 277 -6.97 19.22 13.96
CA GLU A 277 -6.28 19.33 12.66
C GLU A 277 -4.97 20.12 12.73
N SER A 278 -4.76 20.93 13.77
CA SER A 278 -3.48 21.61 13.99
C SER A 278 -2.37 20.65 14.47
N ARG A 279 -2.75 19.48 15.01
CA ARG A 279 -1.85 18.48 15.60
C ARG A 279 -1.85 17.16 14.86
N ILE A 280 -2.92 16.86 14.12
CA ILE A 280 -3.07 15.61 13.39
C ILE A 280 -3.29 15.89 11.91
N THR A 281 -2.39 15.39 11.08
CA THR A 281 -2.50 15.45 9.61
C THR A 281 -2.89 14.07 9.08
N VAL A 282 -3.95 13.99 8.30
CA VAL A 282 -4.38 12.77 7.62
C VAL A 282 -4.10 12.90 6.12
N ASN A 283 -3.21 12.07 5.61
CA ASN A 283 -2.97 11.93 4.17
C ASN A 283 -3.67 10.66 3.68
N ASP A 284 -4.73 10.85 2.92
CA ASP A 284 -5.56 9.78 2.34
C ASP A 284 -5.20 9.41 0.89
N ASP A 285 -4.10 9.95 0.36
CA ASP A 285 -3.57 9.50 -0.93
C ASP A 285 -3.08 8.06 -0.80
N ILE A 286 -3.90 7.13 -1.29
CA ILE A 286 -3.60 5.69 -1.25
C ILE A 286 -2.32 5.32 -2.02
N CYS A 287 -1.87 6.18 -2.93
CA CYS A 287 -0.65 6.03 -3.72
C CYS A 287 0.57 6.74 -3.10
N ALA A 288 0.43 7.41 -1.95
CA ALA A 288 1.49 8.20 -1.33
C ALA A 288 2.78 7.39 -1.08
N THR A 289 2.64 6.14 -0.64
CA THR A 289 3.76 5.22 -0.41
C THR A 289 4.57 4.97 -1.69
N ALA A 290 3.90 4.59 -2.77
CA ALA A 290 4.54 4.34 -4.06
C ALA A 290 5.21 5.60 -4.65
N LYS A 291 4.54 6.75 -4.55
CA LYS A 291 5.12 8.06 -4.92
C LYS A 291 6.36 8.39 -4.10
N GLY A 292 6.34 8.06 -2.82
CA GLY A 292 7.47 8.24 -1.92
C GLY A 292 8.67 7.37 -2.31
N TYR A 293 8.45 6.11 -2.68
CA TYR A 293 9.51 5.23 -3.17
C TYR A 293 10.16 5.79 -4.44
N GLU A 294 9.37 6.26 -5.42
CA GLU A 294 9.91 6.92 -6.61
C GLU A 294 10.80 8.12 -6.24
N ARG A 295 10.36 8.92 -5.28
CA ARG A 295 11.11 10.09 -4.82
C ARG A 295 12.43 9.70 -4.14
N MET A 296 12.39 8.69 -3.27
CA MET A 296 13.58 8.22 -2.56
C MET A 296 14.63 7.67 -3.54
N LEU A 297 14.20 6.88 -4.53
CA LEU A 297 15.10 6.35 -5.55
C LEU A 297 15.66 7.46 -6.45
N GLU A 298 14.83 8.40 -6.89
CA GLU A 298 15.26 9.57 -7.65
C GLU A 298 16.35 10.37 -6.89
N MET A 299 16.11 10.66 -5.60
CA MET A 299 17.10 11.39 -4.78
C MET A 299 18.41 10.62 -4.61
N LYS A 300 18.35 9.29 -4.45
CA LYS A 300 19.54 8.43 -4.38
C LYS A 300 20.33 8.48 -5.67
N LEU A 301 19.67 8.35 -6.81
CA LEU A 301 20.32 8.41 -8.14
C LEU A 301 20.99 9.77 -8.40
N ILE A 302 20.32 10.86 -8.05
CA ILE A 302 20.88 12.21 -8.17
C ILE A 302 22.15 12.34 -7.31
N LYS A 303 22.06 11.89 -6.03
CA LYS A 303 23.18 11.98 -5.09
C LYS A 303 24.39 11.14 -5.53
N ASN A 304 24.16 9.97 -6.10
CA ASN A 304 25.19 9.00 -6.48
C ASN A 304 25.64 9.13 -7.96
N GLY A 305 25.27 10.20 -8.68
CA GLY A 305 25.62 10.38 -10.09
C GLY A 305 25.02 9.35 -11.04
N GLY A 306 23.98 8.64 -10.60
CA GLY A 306 23.24 7.63 -11.36
C GLY A 306 23.52 6.18 -10.97
N ALA A 307 24.36 5.93 -9.95
CA ALA A 307 24.56 4.58 -9.40
C ALA A 307 23.46 4.23 -8.36
N LEU A 308 23.02 2.95 -8.37
CA LEU A 308 22.07 2.39 -7.38
C LEU A 308 22.74 2.08 -6.05
#